data_48373fb52e059ec192e89e7fbf331bc2
#
_entry.id   48373fb52e059ec192e89e7fbf331bc2
#
_cell.length_a   1.000
_cell.length_b   1.000
_cell.length_c   1.000
_cell.angle_alpha   90.00
_cell.angle_beta   90.00
_cell.angle_gamma   90.00
#
_symmetry.space_group_name_H-M   'P 1'
#
loop_
_entity.id
_entity.type
_entity.pdbx_description
1 polymer ?
#
loop_
_entity_poly.entity_id
_entity_poly.type
_entity_poly.pdbx_seq_one_letter_code
_entity_poly.pdbx_strand_id
1 'polypeptide(L)'
;MAKPILVTGFEAFGEHEVNVSEGVAKSLEGESVRGHYINSLILSVDYEGSNRVASILDYEEYAAIIHIGLAANSSHPRIEIRARDILDFKVPDNSGRLVKKSKISGLGDLYSTIEPNDWDIKTMIDAPVVSDDAGEYICNETLYRTLMKINDGTPCFFLHLPLKQDDAKGLVLQCLDRMLRPACIDVGAGALIQDGKFLAARRSQTEKHAGWWEFPGGKFEDGEDASMCLIREIKEELDLDIKTGEKVGEWIFDHGDVVVRLHVMECFVSGGKMKLHVHDKVEWCDGPDEVNWLGPDRDIAEAISARLKHHRR
;
A
#
# COMPACT_ATOMS: atom_id res chain seq x y z
N MET A 1 -26.47 -4.81 2.79
CA MET A 1 -25.60 -4.99 1.61
C MET A 1 -24.28 -4.27 1.90
N ALA A 2 -23.18 -4.76 1.38
CA ALA A 2 -21.90 -4.05 1.52
C ALA A 2 -22.00 -2.69 0.80
N LYS A 3 -21.38 -1.64 1.38
CA LYS A 3 -21.30 -0.33 0.74
C LYS A 3 -20.57 -0.48 -0.61
N PRO A 4 -21.03 0.17 -1.71
CA PRO A 4 -20.32 0.12 -2.98
C PRO A 4 -19.00 0.91 -2.94
N ILE A 5 -18.15 0.69 -3.94
CA ILE A 5 -17.00 1.53 -4.24
C ILE A 5 -17.44 2.57 -5.27
N LEU A 6 -16.95 3.81 -5.15
CA LEU A 6 -17.12 4.82 -6.19
C LEU A 6 -15.81 5.02 -6.96
N VAL A 7 -15.87 4.82 -8.27
CA VAL A 7 -14.78 5.15 -9.19
C VAL A 7 -15.23 6.27 -10.11
N THR A 8 -14.47 7.37 -10.18
CA THR A 8 -14.80 8.45 -11.11
C THR A 8 -13.74 8.61 -12.18
N GLY A 9 -14.18 8.95 -13.39
CA GLY A 9 -13.35 9.42 -14.49
C GLY A 9 -13.88 10.75 -15.00
N PHE A 10 -13.18 11.39 -15.93
CA PHE A 10 -13.55 12.67 -16.50
C PHE A 10 -13.80 12.56 -18.00
N GLU A 11 -14.76 13.34 -18.49
CA GLU A 11 -14.97 13.57 -19.90
C GLU A 11 -13.73 14.13 -20.60
N ALA A 12 -13.71 14.09 -21.91
CA ALA A 12 -12.70 14.74 -22.72
C ALA A 12 -12.65 16.25 -22.45
N PHE A 13 -11.46 16.85 -22.47
CA PHE A 13 -11.29 18.27 -22.23
C PHE A 13 -10.11 18.86 -23.03
N GLY A 14 -10.18 20.16 -23.32
CA GLY A 14 -9.17 20.89 -24.04
C GLY A 14 -8.93 20.32 -25.45
N GLU A 15 -7.69 20.02 -25.79
CA GLU A 15 -7.29 19.46 -27.10
C GLU A 15 -7.34 17.92 -27.13
N HIS A 16 -7.70 17.27 -26.00
CA HIS A 16 -7.78 15.82 -25.88
C HIS A 16 -9.17 15.32 -26.28
N GLU A 17 -9.29 14.67 -27.42
CA GLU A 17 -10.54 14.05 -27.88
C GLU A 17 -10.97 12.86 -27.03
N VAL A 18 -10.05 12.25 -26.30
CA VAL A 18 -10.28 11.10 -25.42
C VAL A 18 -9.59 11.34 -24.08
N ASN A 19 -10.30 11.08 -23.01
CA ASN A 19 -9.75 11.04 -21.67
C ASN A 19 -9.62 9.58 -21.21
N VAL A 20 -8.39 9.12 -20.97
CA VAL A 20 -8.12 7.74 -20.53
C VAL A 20 -8.93 7.38 -19.29
N SER A 21 -9.12 8.33 -18.35
CA SER A 21 -9.86 8.08 -17.11
C SER A 21 -11.33 7.73 -17.33
N GLU A 22 -11.97 8.28 -18.38
CA GLU A 22 -13.35 7.95 -18.76
C GLU A 22 -13.47 6.46 -19.14
N GLY A 23 -12.61 6.01 -20.04
CA GLY A 23 -12.60 4.61 -20.50
C GLY A 23 -12.32 3.62 -19.37
N VAL A 24 -11.37 3.93 -18.50
CA VAL A 24 -11.03 3.11 -17.34
C VAL A 24 -12.19 3.03 -16.36
N ALA A 25 -12.78 4.17 -15.97
CA ALA A 25 -13.91 4.19 -15.05
C ALA A 25 -15.09 3.37 -15.59
N LYS A 26 -15.47 3.57 -16.86
CA LYS A 26 -16.54 2.79 -17.51
C LYS A 26 -16.25 1.29 -17.54
N SER A 27 -15.00 0.89 -17.74
CA SER A 27 -14.62 -0.53 -17.80
C SER A 27 -14.68 -1.24 -16.44
N LEU A 28 -14.79 -0.49 -15.36
CA LEU A 28 -14.85 -0.99 -13.98
C LEU A 28 -16.28 -1.12 -13.46
N GLU A 29 -17.28 -0.56 -14.16
CA GLU A 29 -18.67 -0.63 -13.73
C GLU A 29 -19.13 -2.08 -13.51
N GLY A 30 -19.70 -2.35 -12.33
CA GLY A 30 -20.20 -3.67 -11.95
C GLY A 30 -19.13 -4.70 -11.55
N GLU A 31 -17.85 -4.40 -11.70
CA GLU A 31 -16.77 -5.23 -11.13
C GLU A 31 -16.84 -5.23 -9.60
N SER A 32 -16.11 -6.12 -8.93
CA SER A 32 -16.10 -6.17 -7.48
C SER A 32 -14.69 -6.38 -6.92
N VAL A 33 -14.41 -5.73 -5.80
CA VAL A 33 -13.16 -5.88 -5.04
C VAL A 33 -13.52 -6.16 -3.59
N ARG A 34 -12.99 -7.23 -3.00
CA ARG A 34 -13.25 -7.66 -1.61
C ARG A 34 -14.73 -7.68 -1.21
N GLY A 35 -15.60 -8.06 -2.16
CA GLY A 35 -17.05 -8.15 -1.91
C GLY A 35 -17.82 -6.83 -2.03
N HIS A 36 -17.17 -5.75 -2.44
CA HIS A 36 -17.77 -4.45 -2.73
C HIS A 36 -17.89 -4.25 -4.24
N TYR A 37 -19.11 -3.96 -4.74
CA TYR A 37 -19.32 -3.65 -6.16
C TYR A 37 -18.85 -2.25 -6.48
N ILE A 38 -18.36 -2.05 -7.71
CA ILE A 38 -17.90 -0.76 -8.22
C ILE A 38 -19.05 -0.08 -8.96
N ASN A 39 -19.35 1.14 -8.53
CA ASN A 39 -20.17 2.09 -9.27
C ASN A 39 -19.25 3.10 -9.94
N SER A 40 -19.37 3.29 -11.24
CA SER A 40 -18.59 4.28 -11.98
C SER A 40 -19.40 5.55 -12.24
N LEU A 41 -18.72 6.70 -12.21
CA LEU A 41 -19.31 8.00 -12.50
C LEU A 41 -18.37 8.82 -13.38
N ILE A 42 -18.88 9.32 -14.50
CA ILE A 42 -18.13 10.22 -15.36
C ILE A 42 -18.49 11.67 -15.00
N LEU A 43 -17.46 12.44 -14.70
CA LEU A 43 -17.56 13.83 -14.28
C LEU A 43 -17.29 14.77 -15.47
N SER A 44 -18.06 15.84 -15.58
CA SER A 44 -17.71 16.95 -16.47
C SER A 44 -16.46 17.68 -15.96
N VAL A 45 -15.68 18.24 -16.88
CA VAL A 45 -14.47 19.00 -16.54
C VAL A 45 -14.85 20.47 -16.27
N ASP A 46 -15.61 20.69 -15.20
CA ASP A 46 -16.13 22.00 -14.78
C ASP A 46 -16.47 22.00 -13.27
N TYR A 47 -17.09 23.09 -12.80
CA TYR A 47 -17.51 23.21 -11.40
C TYR A 47 -18.53 22.15 -10.99
N GLU A 48 -19.49 21.84 -11.86
CA GLU A 48 -20.54 20.86 -11.53
C GLU A 48 -19.95 19.48 -11.34
N GLY A 49 -19.07 19.05 -12.26
CA GLY A 49 -18.34 17.78 -12.15
C GLY A 49 -17.45 17.73 -10.90
N SER A 50 -16.70 18.80 -10.62
CA SER A 50 -15.82 18.85 -9.43
C SER A 50 -16.60 18.79 -8.11
N ASN A 51 -17.85 19.25 -8.06
CA ASN A 51 -18.71 19.22 -6.88
C ASN A 51 -19.64 17.99 -6.82
N ARG A 52 -19.70 17.20 -7.86
CA ARG A 52 -20.70 16.13 -8.02
C ARG A 52 -20.60 15.08 -6.91
N VAL A 53 -19.39 14.59 -6.63
CA VAL A 53 -19.20 13.56 -5.60
C VAL A 53 -19.46 14.12 -4.22
N ALA A 54 -19.00 15.33 -3.91
CA ALA A 54 -19.32 16.02 -2.65
C ALA A 54 -20.84 16.12 -2.41
N SER A 55 -21.63 16.39 -3.47
CA SER A 55 -23.09 16.44 -3.37
C SER A 55 -23.73 15.07 -3.16
N ILE A 56 -23.18 14.01 -3.78
CA ILE A 56 -23.68 12.64 -3.62
C ILE A 56 -23.44 12.14 -2.19
N LEU A 57 -22.33 12.48 -1.57
CA LEU A 57 -21.98 12.09 -0.19
C LEU A 57 -22.92 12.68 0.87
N ASP A 58 -23.81 13.60 0.53
CA ASP A 58 -24.87 14.07 1.44
C ASP A 58 -25.95 13.00 1.69
N TYR A 59 -26.05 11.97 0.83
CA TYR A 59 -27.11 10.94 0.88
C TYR A 59 -26.67 9.52 0.49
N GLU A 60 -25.45 9.33 0.01
CA GLU A 60 -24.89 8.01 -0.32
C GLU A 60 -23.59 7.76 0.46
N GLU A 61 -23.35 6.51 0.82
CA GLU A 61 -22.15 6.07 1.50
C GLU A 61 -21.38 5.07 0.64
N TYR A 62 -20.06 5.16 0.68
CA TYR A 62 -19.15 4.29 -0.09
C TYR A 62 -18.13 3.60 0.82
N ALA A 63 -17.68 2.42 0.41
CA ALA A 63 -16.59 1.70 1.08
C ALA A 63 -15.22 2.32 0.77
N ALA A 64 -15.07 2.86 -0.45
CA ALA A 64 -13.88 3.56 -0.91
C ALA A 64 -14.24 4.49 -2.09
N ILE A 65 -13.47 5.54 -2.30
CA ILE A 65 -13.63 6.48 -3.42
C ILE A 65 -12.29 6.66 -4.12
N ILE A 66 -12.25 6.46 -5.42
CA ILE A 66 -11.08 6.76 -6.23
C ILE A 66 -11.47 7.69 -7.39
N HIS A 67 -10.82 8.84 -7.46
CA HIS A 67 -10.90 9.71 -8.62
C HIS A 67 -9.77 9.38 -9.58
N ILE A 68 -10.07 9.26 -10.87
CA ILE A 68 -9.08 8.99 -11.91
C ILE A 68 -9.04 10.17 -12.86
N GLY A 69 -7.86 10.69 -13.15
CA GLY A 69 -7.66 11.79 -14.10
C GLY A 69 -6.46 11.58 -14.99
N LEU A 70 -6.39 12.38 -16.05
CA LEU A 70 -5.29 12.36 -17.01
C LEU A 70 -4.16 13.31 -16.56
N ALA A 71 -2.93 12.80 -16.47
CA ALA A 71 -1.71 13.59 -16.37
C ALA A 71 -0.87 13.42 -17.64
N ALA A 72 -1.25 14.12 -18.72
CA ALA A 72 -0.69 13.93 -20.05
C ALA A 72 0.85 14.04 -20.13
N ASN A 73 1.46 14.79 -19.23
CA ASN A 73 2.90 15.01 -19.18
C ASN A 73 3.62 14.07 -18.18
N SER A 74 2.91 13.17 -17.53
CA SER A 74 3.52 12.20 -16.62
C SER A 74 4.00 10.96 -17.39
N SER A 75 5.11 10.38 -16.96
CA SER A 75 5.62 9.09 -17.46
C SER A 75 5.15 7.90 -16.59
N HIS A 76 4.65 8.17 -15.40
CA HIS A 76 4.19 7.16 -14.44
C HIS A 76 2.85 7.55 -13.83
N PRO A 77 2.03 6.58 -13.40
CA PRO A 77 0.85 6.86 -12.59
C PRO A 77 1.23 7.56 -11.28
N ARG A 78 0.36 8.45 -10.78
CA ARG A 78 0.61 9.17 -9.52
C ARG A 78 -0.57 9.02 -8.57
N ILE A 79 -0.27 8.61 -7.34
CA ILE A 79 -1.18 8.56 -6.21
C ILE A 79 -1.09 9.93 -5.51
N GLU A 80 -2.09 10.77 -5.69
CA GLU A 80 -2.11 12.11 -5.12
C GLU A 80 -2.64 12.06 -3.68
N ILE A 81 -1.79 12.38 -2.72
CA ILE A 81 -2.13 12.31 -1.28
C ILE A 81 -2.54 13.65 -0.69
N ARG A 82 -2.48 14.76 -1.44
CA ARG A 82 -2.84 16.09 -0.98
C ARG A 82 -3.71 16.82 -2.01
N ALA A 83 -4.79 17.43 -1.54
CA ALA A 83 -5.58 18.41 -2.27
C ALA A 83 -5.26 19.80 -1.71
N ARG A 84 -4.80 20.70 -2.58
CA ARG A 84 -4.38 22.06 -2.22
C ARG A 84 -5.59 22.99 -2.16
N ASP A 85 -5.65 23.87 -1.16
CA ASP A 85 -6.70 24.90 -1.05
C ASP A 85 -6.45 26.07 -1.99
N ILE A 86 -6.23 25.78 -3.27
CA ILE A 86 -5.99 26.76 -4.31
C ILE A 86 -6.49 26.30 -5.67
N LEU A 87 -7.00 27.24 -6.47
CA LEU A 87 -7.27 27.10 -7.89
C LEU A 87 -6.50 28.19 -8.65
N ASP A 88 -5.76 27.79 -9.70
CA ASP A 88 -5.12 28.72 -10.65
C ASP A 88 -5.11 28.08 -12.05
N PHE A 89 -6.21 28.28 -12.77
CA PHE A 89 -6.45 27.66 -14.06
C PHE A 89 -5.58 28.29 -15.14
N LYS A 90 -4.81 27.48 -15.86
CA LYS A 90 -4.04 27.91 -17.03
C LYS A 90 -4.92 28.06 -18.27
N VAL A 91 -5.96 27.20 -18.38
CA VAL A 91 -6.94 27.19 -19.46
C VAL A 91 -8.35 27.19 -18.88
N PRO A 92 -9.38 27.69 -19.58
CA PRO A 92 -10.76 27.57 -19.13
C PRO A 92 -11.18 26.10 -18.96
N ASP A 93 -12.12 25.83 -18.08
CA ASP A 93 -12.79 24.53 -17.99
C ASP A 93 -13.85 24.41 -19.13
N ASN A 94 -14.52 23.25 -19.20
CA ASN A 94 -15.51 22.98 -20.26
C ASN A 94 -16.74 23.90 -20.23
N SER A 95 -17.00 24.56 -19.08
CA SER A 95 -18.04 25.61 -18.98
C SER A 95 -17.54 27.01 -19.34
N GLY A 96 -16.24 27.14 -19.66
CA GLY A 96 -15.58 28.44 -19.92
C GLY A 96 -15.12 29.18 -18.67
N ARG A 97 -15.20 28.56 -17.46
CA ARG A 97 -14.73 29.14 -16.20
C ARG A 97 -13.21 29.19 -16.16
N LEU A 98 -12.65 30.36 -15.88
CA LEU A 98 -11.22 30.58 -15.70
C LEU A 98 -10.97 31.20 -14.31
N VAL A 99 -10.44 30.41 -13.39
CA VAL A 99 -10.17 30.83 -12.00
C VAL A 99 -8.70 31.21 -11.88
N LYS A 100 -8.41 32.32 -11.19
CA LYS A 100 -7.04 32.81 -10.93
C LYS A 100 -6.81 32.96 -9.43
N LYS A 101 -5.79 32.28 -8.92
CA LYS A 101 -5.27 32.32 -7.54
C LYS A 101 -6.37 32.48 -6.47
N SER A 102 -7.36 31.59 -6.50
CA SER A 102 -8.49 31.61 -5.59
C SER A 102 -8.43 30.44 -4.61
N LYS A 103 -8.83 30.66 -3.37
CA LYS A 103 -9.05 29.59 -2.41
C LYS A 103 -10.31 28.79 -2.76
N ILE A 104 -10.30 27.49 -2.48
CA ILE A 104 -11.49 26.62 -2.61
C ILE A 104 -12.40 26.84 -1.41
N SER A 105 -11.85 26.81 -0.21
CA SER A 105 -12.60 27.00 1.04
C SER A 105 -11.97 28.00 2.02
N GLY A 106 -10.65 28.15 2.01
CA GLY A 106 -9.90 28.93 2.99
C GLY A 106 -9.52 28.15 4.25
N LEU A 107 -9.80 26.85 4.31
CA LEU A 107 -9.49 25.99 5.47
C LEU A 107 -8.07 25.40 5.43
N GLY A 108 -7.32 25.61 4.34
CA GLY A 108 -6.02 25.03 4.11
C GLY A 108 -6.08 23.75 3.30
N ASP A 109 -4.93 23.13 3.09
CA ASP A 109 -4.81 21.89 2.30
C ASP A 109 -5.45 20.70 3.04
N LEU A 110 -6.02 19.77 2.29
CA LEU A 110 -6.60 18.52 2.79
C LEU A 110 -5.76 17.32 2.30
N TYR A 111 -5.78 16.24 3.09
CA TYR A 111 -5.02 15.04 2.79
C TYR A 111 -5.94 13.87 2.49
N SER A 112 -5.53 13.02 1.56
CA SER A 112 -6.17 11.74 1.27
C SER A 112 -6.28 10.89 2.53
N THR A 113 -7.33 10.07 2.60
CA THR A 113 -7.61 9.19 3.73
C THR A 113 -7.06 7.79 3.51
N ILE A 114 -5.89 7.68 2.89
CA ILE A 114 -5.18 6.42 2.61
C ILE A 114 -3.77 6.47 3.19
N GLU A 115 -3.19 5.28 3.42
CA GLU A 115 -1.80 5.11 3.87
C GLU A 115 -0.97 4.37 2.80
N PRO A 116 -0.46 5.07 1.76
CA PRO A 116 0.22 4.42 0.63
C PRO A 116 1.52 3.70 1.02
N ASN A 117 2.12 4.05 2.16
CA ASN A 117 3.33 3.39 2.66
C ASN A 117 3.11 1.89 2.93
N ASP A 118 1.85 1.49 3.18
CA ASP A 118 1.47 0.10 3.45
C ASP A 118 1.19 -0.71 2.17
N TRP A 119 1.28 -0.09 0.99
CA TRP A 119 0.76 -0.69 -0.24
C TRP A 119 1.75 -1.56 -1.01
N ASP A 120 3.04 -1.56 -0.64
CA ASP A 120 4.11 -2.21 -1.43
C ASP A 120 4.07 -1.77 -2.91
N ILE A 121 4.05 -0.45 -3.10
CA ILE A 121 3.85 0.21 -4.40
C ILE A 121 4.79 -0.33 -5.49
N LYS A 122 6.00 -0.76 -5.13
CA LYS A 122 7.00 -1.26 -6.08
C LYS A 122 6.57 -2.55 -6.79
N THR A 123 5.63 -3.30 -6.21
CA THR A 123 5.09 -4.53 -6.80
C THR A 123 3.81 -4.29 -7.60
N MET A 124 3.26 -3.09 -7.54
CA MET A 124 2.06 -2.73 -8.29
C MET A 124 2.36 -2.52 -9.77
N ILE A 125 1.32 -2.66 -10.59
CA ILE A 125 1.38 -2.38 -12.03
C ILE A 125 1.94 -0.97 -12.24
N ASP A 126 2.98 -0.85 -13.07
CA ASP A 126 3.69 0.39 -13.41
C ASP A 126 4.19 1.21 -12.20
N ALA A 127 4.30 0.59 -11.02
CA ALA A 127 4.85 1.15 -9.78
C ALA A 127 4.52 2.65 -9.62
N PRO A 128 3.28 3.01 -9.27
CA PRO A 128 2.85 4.40 -9.20
C PRO A 128 3.72 5.20 -8.20
N VAL A 129 3.86 6.49 -8.43
CA VAL A 129 4.61 7.38 -7.56
C VAL A 129 3.64 8.09 -6.62
N VAL A 130 3.95 8.14 -5.33
CA VAL A 130 3.20 8.97 -4.37
C VAL A 130 3.56 10.44 -4.62
N SER A 131 2.53 11.27 -4.78
CA SER A 131 2.63 12.69 -5.12
C SER A 131 1.78 13.52 -4.15
N ASP A 132 2.26 14.68 -3.80
CA ASP A 132 1.57 15.65 -2.96
C ASP A 132 1.07 16.87 -3.74
N ASP A 133 0.92 16.75 -5.06
CA ASP A 133 0.50 17.84 -5.94
C ASP A 133 -0.47 17.39 -7.04
N ALA A 134 -1.76 17.38 -6.72
CA ALA A 134 -2.85 17.12 -7.68
C ALA A 134 -3.08 18.28 -8.67
N GLY A 135 -2.22 19.29 -8.67
CA GLY A 135 -2.31 20.48 -9.49
C GLY A 135 -3.19 21.59 -8.90
N GLU A 136 -3.66 22.49 -9.75
CA GLU A 136 -4.48 23.66 -9.37
C GLU A 136 -5.72 23.81 -10.24
N TYR A 137 -6.17 22.68 -10.84
CA TYR A 137 -7.27 22.61 -11.78
C TYR A 137 -8.40 21.70 -11.27
N ILE A 138 -9.28 21.22 -12.12
CA ILE A 138 -10.47 20.43 -11.78
C ILE A 138 -10.12 19.16 -10.97
N CYS A 139 -9.02 18.49 -11.25
CA CYS A 139 -8.59 17.29 -10.50
C CYS A 139 -8.39 17.61 -9.00
N ASN A 140 -7.66 18.67 -8.72
CA ASN A 140 -7.45 19.14 -7.36
C ASN A 140 -8.77 19.62 -6.71
N GLU A 141 -9.60 20.36 -7.45
CA GLU A 141 -10.90 20.84 -6.96
C GLU A 141 -11.81 19.65 -6.60
N THR A 142 -11.86 18.60 -7.42
CA THR A 142 -12.66 17.39 -7.18
C THR A 142 -12.21 16.67 -5.92
N LEU A 143 -10.91 16.39 -5.80
CA LEU A 143 -10.37 15.74 -4.61
C LEU A 143 -10.65 16.58 -3.35
N TYR A 144 -10.37 17.88 -3.41
CA TYR A 144 -10.58 18.79 -2.28
C TYR A 144 -12.03 18.79 -1.79
N ARG A 145 -12.99 18.94 -2.70
CA ARG A 145 -14.43 18.98 -2.36
C ARG A 145 -14.92 17.65 -1.80
N THR A 146 -14.43 16.53 -2.34
CA THR A 146 -14.76 15.20 -1.84
C THR A 146 -14.22 15.02 -0.42
N LEU A 147 -12.95 15.35 -0.18
CA LEU A 147 -12.32 15.23 1.14
C LEU A 147 -13.00 16.13 2.21
N MET A 148 -13.51 17.30 1.83
CA MET A 148 -14.30 18.14 2.75
C MET A 148 -15.58 17.47 3.25
N LYS A 149 -16.12 16.50 2.53
CA LYS A 149 -17.37 15.80 2.86
C LYS A 149 -17.14 14.46 3.58
N ILE A 150 -15.97 13.88 3.47
CA ILE A 150 -15.65 12.62 4.15
C ILE A 150 -15.44 12.89 5.63
N ASN A 151 -16.33 12.33 6.49
CA ASN A 151 -16.28 12.49 7.94
C ASN A 151 -16.04 11.17 8.68
N ASP A 152 -16.17 10.04 8.01
CA ASP A 152 -16.14 8.69 8.59
C ASP A 152 -14.85 7.92 8.32
N GLY A 153 -13.84 8.58 7.74
CA GLY A 153 -12.58 7.94 7.37
C GLY A 153 -12.66 7.07 6.12
N THR A 154 -13.73 7.19 5.30
CA THR A 154 -13.82 6.47 4.01
C THR A 154 -12.55 6.71 3.19
N PRO A 155 -11.82 5.63 2.77
CA PRO A 155 -10.63 5.77 1.97
C PRO A 155 -10.89 6.50 0.66
N CYS A 156 -10.14 7.57 0.41
CA CYS A 156 -10.29 8.41 -0.78
C CYS A 156 -8.96 8.98 -1.23
N PHE A 157 -8.69 8.93 -2.53
CA PHE A 157 -7.55 9.62 -3.15
C PHE A 157 -7.79 9.87 -4.64
N PHE A 158 -6.85 10.56 -5.29
CA PHE A 158 -6.87 10.81 -6.72
C PHE A 158 -5.72 10.07 -7.41
N LEU A 159 -6.01 9.32 -8.48
CA LEU A 159 -5.04 8.63 -9.32
C LEU A 159 -4.89 9.36 -10.65
N HIS A 160 -3.74 9.97 -10.89
CA HIS A 160 -3.39 10.48 -12.19
C HIS A 160 -2.76 9.39 -13.06
N LEU A 161 -3.31 9.19 -14.26
CA LEU A 161 -2.80 8.25 -15.25
C LEU A 161 -2.06 9.00 -16.36
N PRO A 162 -0.94 8.49 -16.86
CA PRO A 162 -0.31 8.99 -18.07
C PRO A 162 -1.16 8.72 -19.32
N LEU A 163 -0.87 9.37 -20.44
CA LEU A 163 -1.57 9.11 -21.71
C LEU A 163 -1.44 7.66 -22.19
N LYS A 164 -0.33 7.02 -21.90
CA LYS A 164 -0.05 5.63 -22.24
C LYS A 164 0.08 4.83 -20.96
N GLN A 165 -0.89 3.99 -20.71
CA GLN A 165 -0.94 3.10 -19.56
C GLN A 165 -1.42 1.74 -20.08
N ASP A 166 -0.57 0.72 -20.00
CA ASP A 166 -0.85 -0.58 -20.63
C ASP A 166 -1.98 -1.32 -19.90
N ASP A 167 -2.02 -1.29 -18.57
CA ASP A 167 -3.08 -1.92 -17.76
C ASP A 167 -3.61 -0.97 -16.68
N ALA A 168 -4.24 0.12 -17.12
CA ALA A 168 -4.85 1.08 -16.19
C ALA A 168 -5.97 0.47 -15.35
N LYS A 169 -6.77 -0.45 -15.92
CA LYS A 169 -7.83 -1.17 -15.19
C LYS A 169 -7.24 -2.00 -14.05
N GLY A 170 -6.22 -2.81 -14.34
CA GLY A 170 -5.55 -3.63 -13.34
C GLY A 170 -4.92 -2.80 -12.23
N LEU A 171 -4.29 -1.67 -12.56
CA LEU A 171 -3.75 -0.75 -11.56
C LEU A 171 -4.83 -0.21 -10.62
N VAL A 172 -5.99 0.23 -11.15
CA VAL A 172 -7.09 0.72 -10.30
C VAL A 172 -7.63 -0.38 -9.40
N LEU A 173 -7.78 -1.61 -9.91
CA LEU A 173 -8.22 -2.76 -9.10
C LEU A 173 -7.20 -3.06 -7.98
N GLN A 174 -5.89 -2.98 -8.25
CA GLN A 174 -4.87 -3.10 -7.22
C GLN A 174 -4.96 -1.98 -6.17
N CYS A 175 -5.15 -0.73 -6.58
CA CYS A 175 -5.36 0.38 -5.65
C CYS A 175 -6.57 0.13 -4.73
N LEU A 176 -7.70 -0.27 -5.31
CA LEU A 176 -8.93 -0.56 -4.56
C LEU A 176 -8.74 -1.74 -3.59
N ASP A 177 -8.03 -2.78 -4.01
CA ASP A 177 -7.67 -3.88 -3.11
C ASP A 177 -6.85 -3.39 -1.91
N ARG A 178 -5.85 -2.51 -2.15
CA ARG A 178 -5.03 -1.91 -1.08
C ARG A 178 -5.83 -1.00 -0.13
N MET A 179 -6.80 -0.24 -0.66
CA MET A 179 -7.68 0.62 0.15
C MET A 179 -8.60 -0.17 1.09
N LEU A 180 -9.05 -1.34 0.65
CA LEU A 180 -10.08 -2.13 1.34
C LEU A 180 -9.51 -3.30 2.15
N ARG A 181 -8.22 -3.58 2.04
CA ARG A 181 -7.62 -4.65 2.83
C ARG A 181 -7.53 -4.25 4.32
N PRO A 182 -7.51 -5.22 5.25
CA PRO A 182 -7.24 -4.95 6.65
C PRO A 182 -5.91 -4.20 6.86
N ALA A 183 -5.80 -3.46 7.96
CA ALA A 183 -4.54 -2.84 8.36
C ALA A 183 -3.43 -3.89 8.49
N CYS A 184 -2.21 -3.52 8.13
CA CYS A 184 -1.06 -4.40 8.28
C CYS A 184 -0.75 -4.64 9.76
N ILE A 185 -0.45 -5.89 10.10
CA ILE A 185 0.17 -6.27 11.37
C ILE A 185 1.67 -6.32 11.14
N ASP A 186 2.42 -5.49 11.86
CA ASP A 186 3.88 -5.50 11.82
C ASP A 186 4.43 -6.68 12.60
N VAL A 187 5.35 -7.43 11.96
CA VAL A 187 5.98 -8.64 12.50
C VAL A 187 7.48 -8.57 12.26
N GLY A 188 8.28 -8.76 13.28
CA GLY A 188 9.73 -8.92 13.16
C GLY A 188 10.09 -10.35 12.75
N ALA A 189 11.02 -10.51 11.81
CA ALA A 189 11.62 -11.80 11.45
C ALA A 189 13.14 -11.69 11.55
N GLY A 190 13.75 -12.50 12.43
CA GLY A 190 15.16 -12.43 12.76
C GLY A 190 16.00 -13.38 11.93
N ALA A 191 16.81 -12.83 11.00
CA ALA A 191 17.84 -13.60 10.32
C ALA A 191 19.05 -13.75 11.25
N LEU A 192 19.02 -14.74 12.17
CA LEU A 192 20.20 -15.05 12.99
C LEU A 192 21.30 -15.58 12.10
N ILE A 193 22.46 -14.90 12.12
CA ILE A 193 23.61 -15.22 11.27
C ILE A 193 24.77 -15.69 12.14
N GLN A 194 25.34 -16.85 11.79
CA GLN A 194 26.55 -17.40 12.38
C GLN A 194 27.34 -18.19 11.36
N ASP A 195 28.65 -17.97 11.29
CA ASP A 195 29.57 -18.68 10.39
C ASP A 195 29.14 -18.67 8.91
N GLY A 196 28.48 -17.57 8.50
CA GLY A 196 27.97 -17.39 7.15
C GLY A 196 26.73 -18.22 6.80
N LYS A 197 26.06 -18.79 7.79
CA LYS A 197 24.75 -19.46 7.71
C LYS A 197 23.69 -18.65 8.41
N PHE A 198 22.43 -18.95 8.12
CA PHE A 198 21.28 -18.36 8.83
C PHE A 198 20.44 -19.45 9.49
N LEU A 199 19.82 -19.11 10.62
CA LEU A 199 19.00 -20.05 11.39
C LEU A 199 17.59 -20.12 10.81
N ALA A 200 17.12 -21.34 10.59
CA ALA A 200 15.72 -21.68 10.39
C ALA A 200 15.15 -22.36 11.64
N ALA A 201 13.92 -22.02 12.04
CA ALA A 201 13.24 -22.60 13.19
C ALA A 201 11.98 -23.33 12.73
N ARG A 202 11.74 -24.57 13.24
CA ARG A 202 10.57 -25.37 12.85
C ARG A 202 9.47 -25.22 13.90
N ARG A 203 8.28 -24.90 13.42
CA ARG A 203 7.06 -24.78 14.25
C ARG A 203 6.74 -26.12 14.88
N SER A 204 6.51 -26.12 16.20
CA SER A 204 6.18 -27.34 16.97
C SER A 204 4.83 -27.92 16.59
N GLN A 205 4.56 -29.17 16.99
CA GLN A 205 3.30 -29.86 16.68
C GLN A 205 2.08 -29.21 17.32
N THR A 206 2.25 -28.34 18.32
CA THR A 206 1.18 -27.62 18.98
C THR A 206 0.83 -26.30 18.33
N GLU A 207 1.67 -25.85 17.39
CA GLU A 207 1.52 -24.57 16.72
C GLU A 207 0.73 -24.69 15.39
N LYS A 208 0.12 -23.58 14.99
CA LYS A 208 -0.47 -23.45 13.65
C LYS A 208 0.63 -23.64 12.60
N HIS A 209 0.35 -24.37 11.51
CA HIS A 209 1.34 -24.75 10.49
C HIS A 209 2.48 -25.63 11.03
N ALA A 210 2.19 -26.56 11.91
CA ALA A 210 3.15 -27.51 12.49
C ALA A 210 4.07 -28.15 11.43
N GLY A 211 5.36 -28.24 11.75
CA GLY A 211 6.37 -28.85 10.89
C GLY A 211 6.92 -27.98 9.76
N TRP A 212 6.36 -26.80 9.52
CA TRP A 212 6.91 -25.80 8.61
C TRP A 212 8.02 -25.00 9.28
N TRP A 213 8.90 -24.44 8.46
CA TRP A 213 10.07 -23.68 8.91
C TRP A 213 9.86 -22.19 8.68
N GLU A 214 10.36 -21.38 9.59
CA GLU A 214 10.25 -19.93 9.58
C GLU A 214 11.51 -19.26 10.14
N PHE A 215 11.61 -17.93 9.95
CA PHE A 215 12.55 -17.13 10.73
C PHE A 215 11.92 -16.84 12.10
N PRO A 216 12.67 -17.01 13.22
CA PRO A 216 12.16 -16.72 14.55
C PRO A 216 11.80 -15.24 14.68
N GLY A 217 10.73 -14.95 15.43
CA GLY A 217 10.24 -13.60 15.63
C GLY A 217 8.74 -13.55 15.87
N GLY A 218 8.18 -12.35 15.95
CA GLY A 218 6.78 -12.19 16.31
C GLY A 218 6.23 -10.80 16.05
N LYS A 219 5.01 -10.55 16.55
CA LYS A 219 4.30 -9.30 16.35
C LYS A 219 4.93 -8.19 17.19
N PHE A 220 4.90 -6.97 16.63
CA PHE A 220 5.28 -5.79 17.40
C PHE A 220 4.27 -5.55 18.53
N GLU A 221 4.77 -5.20 19.71
CA GLU A 221 4.00 -4.60 20.78
C GLU A 221 3.93 -3.07 20.62
N ASP A 222 3.02 -2.43 21.36
CA ASP A 222 2.84 -0.98 21.29
C ASP A 222 4.13 -0.22 21.60
N GLY A 223 4.59 0.57 20.63
CA GLY A 223 5.80 1.38 20.74
C GLY A 223 7.10 0.65 20.39
N GLU A 224 7.04 -0.61 19.97
CA GLU A 224 8.22 -1.32 19.49
C GLU A 224 8.56 -0.95 18.04
N ASP A 225 9.85 -0.93 17.76
CA ASP A 225 10.40 -1.05 16.41
C ASP A 225 10.86 -2.50 16.13
N ALA A 226 11.31 -2.77 14.91
CA ALA A 226 11.74 -4.11 14.51
C ALA A 226 12.89 -4.65 15.38
N SER A 227 13.80 -3.79 15.82
CA SER A 227 14.93 -4.18 16.66
C SER A 227 14.47 -4.58 18.06
N MET A 228 13.59 -3.78 18.67
CA MET A 228 13.03 -4.05 20.00
C MET A 228 12.22 -5.34 20.02
N CYS A 229 11.32 -5.49 19.04
CA CYS A 229 10.55 -6.70 18.87
C CYS A 229 11.45 -7.95 18.77
N LEU A 230 12.45 -7.93 17.90
CA LEU A 230 13.32 -9.10 17.69
C LEU A 230 14.19 -9.44 18.91
N ILE A 231 14.65 -8.45 19.67
CA ILE A 231 15.37 -8.68 20.91
C ILE A 231 14.47 -9.40 21.92
N ARG A 232 13.20 -9.00 22.04
CA ARG A 232 12.22 -9.62 22.92
C ARG A 232 11.85 -11.02 22.45
N GLU A 233 11.38 -11.15 21.20
CA GLU A 233 10.87 -12.43 20.67
C GLU A 233 11.94 -13.52 20.62
N ILE A 234 13.15 -13.22 20.16
CA ILE A 234 14.26 -14.21 20.14
C ILE A 234 14.67 -14.61 21.55
N LYS A 235 14.56 -13.69 22.52
CA LYS A 235 14.76 -14.02 23.94
C LYS A 235 13.69 -14.96 24.46
N GLU A 236 12.42 -14.72 24.13
CA GLU A 236 11.27 -15.52 24.56
C GLU A 236 11.27 -16.91 23.90
N GLU A 237 11.50 -16.98 22.58
CA GLU A 237 11.40 -18.21 21.82
C GLU A 237 12.63 -19.12 21.91
N LEU A 238 13.85 -18.52 21.99
CA LEU A 238 15.11 -19.25 21.88
C LEU A 238 16.04 -19.08 23.10
N ASP A 239 15.70 -18.26 24.11
CA ASP A 239 16.54 -17.91 25.30
C ASP A 239 17.91 -17.31 24.89
N LEU A 240 17.98 -16.63 23.74
CA LEU A 240 19.19 -16.00 23.24
C LEU A 240 19.16 -14.48 23.47
N ASP A 241 20.32 -13.92 23.81
CA ASP A 241 20.55 -12.48 23.77
C ASP A 241 21.17 -12.14 22.41
N ILE A 242 20.57 -11.17 21.70
CA ILE A 242 21.02 -10.78 20.35
C ILE A 242 21.36 -9.29 20.24
N LYS A 243 22.08 -8.96 19.19
CA LYS A 243 22.18 -7.62 18.62
C LYS A 243 21.62 -7.65 17.21
N THR A 244 20.78 -6.68 16.90
CA THR A 244 20.28 -6.49 15.55
C THR A 244 21.31 -5.79 14.67
N GLY A 245 21.40 -6.20 13.43
CA GLY A 245 22.25 -5.62 12.40
C GLY A 245 21.47 -4.78 11.40
N GLU A 246 21.83 -4.90 10.13
CA GLU A 246 21.16 -4.16 9.06
C GLU A 246 19.78 -4.76 8.74
N LYS A 247 18.88 -3.90 8.25
CA LYS A 247 17.61 -4.32 7.67
C LYS A 247 17.88 -5.08 6.37
N VAL A 248 17.34 -6.29 6.27
CA VAL A 248 17.40 -7.12 5.05
C VAL A 248 16.36 -6.64 4.05
N GLY A 249 15.14 -6.40 4.51
CA GLY A 249 14.02 -5.94 3.68
C GLY A 249 12.71 -5.95 4.43
N GLU A 250 11.65 -5.65 3.67
CA GLU A 250 10.25 -5.79 4.10
C GLU A 250 9.48 -6.62 3.08
N TRP A 251 8.56 -7.45 3.58
CA TRP A 251 7.66 -8.26 2.76
C TRP A 251 6.24 -8.10 3.28
N ILE A 252 5.28 -7.88 2.38
CA ILE A 252 3.87 -7.76 2.72
C ILE A 252 3.13 -8.98 2.20
N PHE A 253 2.34 -9.62 3.07
CA PHE A 253 1.53 -10.80 2.76
C PHE A 253 0.08 -10.57 3.12
N ASP A 254 -0.77 -10.77 2.13
CA ASP A 254 -2.21 -10.66 2.28
C ASP A 254 -2.82 -12.08 2.38
N HIS A 255 -3.35 -12.40 3.54
CA HIS A 255 -4.06 -13.65 3.83
C HIS A 255 -5.58 -13.50 3.76
N GLY A 256 -6.06 -12.40 3.14
CA GLY A 256 -7.49 -12.06 3.07
C GLY A 256 -7.98 -11.31 4.31
N ASP A 257 -8.14 -11.99 5.42
CA ASP A 257 -8.60 -11.38 6.68
C ASP A 257 -7.49 -10.68 7.48
N VAL A 258 -6.23 -10.96 7.17
CA VAL A 258 -5.05 -10.41 7.84
C VAL A 258 -3.98 -10.08 6.81
N VAL A 259 -3.44 -8.89 6.89
CA VAL A 259 -2.25 -8.46 6.14
C VAL A 259 -1.08 -8.38 7.10
N VAL A 260 0.02 -9.04 6.78
CA VAL A 260 1.24 -9.06 7.60
C VAL A 260 2.36 -8.34 6.86
N ARG A 261 3.03 -7.41 7.54
CA ARG A 261 4.27 -6.80 7.09
C ARG A 261 5.43 -7.37 7.90
N LEU A 262 6.27 -8.18 7.24
CA LEU A 262 7.48 -8.73 7.84
C LEU A 262 8.62 -7.74 7.72
N HIS A 263 9.18 -7.33 8.85
CA HIS A 263 10.39 -6.54 8.96
C HIS A 263 11.56 -7.49 9.23
N VAL A 264 12.40 -7.74 8.23
CA VAL A 264 13.49 -8.69 8.35
C VAL A 264 14.81 -7.96 8.68
N MET A 265 15.45 -8.36 9.77
CA MET A 265 16.75 -7.83 10.18
C MET A 265 17.77 -8.93 10.37
N GLU A 266 19.02 -8.62 10.08
CA GLU A 266 20.14 -9.43 10.52
C GLU A 266 20.22 -9.44 12.05
N CYS A 267 20.49 -10.60 12.63
CA CYS A 267 20.61 -10.78 14.06
C CYS A 267 21.88 -11.57 14.39
N PHE A 268 22.59 -11.15 15.43
CA PHE A 268 23.84 -11.77 15.89
C PHE A 268 23.72 -12.15 17.35
N VAL A 269 24.00 -13.42 17.67
CA VAL A 269 23.99 -13.89 19.07
C VAL A 269 25.08 -13.19 19.85
N SER A 270 24.71 -12.58 20.97
CA SER A 270 25.61 -11.89 21.88
C SER A 270 25.75 -12.58 23.26
N GLY A 271 24.81 -13.49 23.56
CA GLY A 271 24.78 -14.22 24.84
C GLY A 271 23.63 -15.23 24.90
N GLY A 272 23.47 -15.85 26.06
CA GLY A 272 22.40 -16.85 26.27
C GLY A 272 22.85 -18.28 25.91
N LYS A 273 21.95 -19.20 26.15
CA LYS A 273 22.11 -20.61 25.74
C LYS A 273 20.82 -21.03 25.09
N MET A 274 20.87 -21.41 23.83
CA MET A 274 19.69 -21.77 23.03
C MET A 274 18.83 -22.81 23.73
N LYS A 275 17.55 -22.47 23.93
CA LYS A 275 16.47 -23.35 24.33
C LYS A 275 15.25 -23.05 23.47
N LEU A 276 14.61 -24.10 22.98
CA LEU A 276 13.43 -23.99 22.14
C LEU A 276 12.17 -23.97 23.02
N HIS A 277 11.41 -22.89 22.99
CA HIS A 277 10.18 -22.75 23.76
C HIS A 277 8.93 -22.91 22.90
N VAL A 278 8.96 -22.44 21.65
CA VAL A 278 7.86 -22.47 20.69
C VAL A 278 8.16 -23.47 19.57
N HIS A 279 9.39 -23.54 19.14
CA HIS A 279 9.88 -24.40 18.08
C HIS A 279 10.31 -25.78 18.60
N ASP A 280 10.29 -26.80 17.76
CA ASP A 280 10.73 -28.15 18.13
C ASP A 280 12.10 -28.53 17.50
N LYS A 281 12.57 -27.77 16.51
CA LYS A 281 13.86 -27.97 15.86
C LYS A 281 14.39 -26.65 15.30
N VAL A 282 15.70 -26.52 15.21
CA VAL A 282 16.40 -25.47 14.45
C VAL A 282 17.42 -26.08 13.53
N GLU A 283 17.73 -25.39 12.42
CA GLU A 283 18.73 -25.77 11.43
C GLU A 283 19.51 -24.55 10.97
N TRP A 284 20.83 -24.69 10.82
CA TRP A 284 21.68 -23.66 10.23
C TRP A 284 21.83 -23.89 8.74
N CYS A 285 21.18 -23.06 7.94
CA CYS A 285 21.11 -23.20 6.49
C CYS A 285 22.16 -22.36 5.75
N ASP A 286 22.71 -22.93 4.69
CA ASP A 286 23.57 -22.22 3.72
C ASP A 286 22.74 -21.62 2.56
N GLY A 287 21.54 -22.13 2.33
CA GLY A 287 20.66 -21.72 1.24
C GLY A 287 19.18 -21.98 1.50
N PRO A 288 18.31 -21.46 0.60
CA PRO A 288 16.86 -21.49 0.79
C PRO A 288 16.22 -22.87 0.58
N ASP A 289 16.92 -23.81 -0.06
CA ASP A 289 16.34 -25.11 -0.47
C ASP A 289 16.53 -26.23 0.56
N GLU A 290 17.07 -25.92 1.75
CA GLU A 290 17.40 -26.93 2.75
C GLU A 290 16.23 -27.33 3.64
N VAL A 291 15.21 -26.49 3.72
CA VAL A 291 14.02 -26.71 4.55
C VAL A 291 12.73 -26.32 3.83
N ASN A 292 11.57 -26.81 4.33
CA ASN A 292 10.25 -26.42 3.80
C ASN A 292 9.74 -25.16 4.50
N TRP A 293 9.97 -24.01 3.90
CA TRP A 293 9.61 -22.70 4.46
C TRP A 293 8.11 -22.46 4.49
N LEU A 294 7.66 -21.76 5.51
CA LEU A 294 6.32 -21.27 5.62
C LEU A 294 6.16 -20.00 4.75
N GLY A 295 5.24 -20.07 3.78
CA GLY A 295 4.86 -18.92 2.97
C GLY A 295 6.06 -18.18 2.37
N PRO A 296 6.27 -16.91 2.75
CA PRO A 296 7.27 -16.01 2.17
C PRO A 296 8.69 -16.20 2.65
N ASP A 297 8.89 -16.97 3.72
CA ASP A 297 10.21 -17.11 4.35
C ASP A 297 11.26 -17.70 3.40
N ARG A 298 10.80 -18.40 2.35
CA ARG A 298 11.69 -18.84 1.28
C ARG A 298 12.32 -17.68 0.51
N ASP A 299 11.54 -16.65 0.17
CA ASP A 299 12.03 -15.48 -0.57
C ASP A 299 12.97 -14.66 0.33
N ILE A 300 12.68 -14.60 1.63
CA ILE A 300 13.55 -14.01 2.64
C ILE A 300 14.88 -14.76 2.71
N ALA A 301 14.85 -16.11 2.76
CA ALA A 301 16.03 -16.94 2.76
C ALA A 301 16.89 -16.76 1.51
N GLU A 302 16.28 -16.57 0.33
CA GLU A 302 16.97 -16.22 -0.92
C GLU A 302 17.70 -14.88 -0.80
N ALA A 303 17.01 -13.84 -0.27
CA ALA A 303 17.59 -12.52 -0.10
C ALA A 303 18.79 -12.54 0.88
N ILE A 304 18.64 -13.25 2.01
CA ILE A 304 19.73 -13.42 2.98
C ILE A 304 20.91 -14.18 2.36
N SER A 305 20.66 -15.27 1.66
CA SER A 305 21.71 -16.05 0.98
C SER A 305 22.50 -15.22 -0.02
N ALA A 306 21.81 -14.34 -0.76
CA ALA A 306 22.47 -13.43 -1.70
C ALA A 306 23.39 -12.43 -0.98
N ARG A 307 22.95 -11.85 0.13
CA ARG A 307 23.77 -10.92 0.97
C ARG A 307 25.02 -11.62 1.54
N LEU A 308 24.84 -12.80 2.13
CA LEU A 308 25.96 -13.57 2.72
C LEU A 308 27.02 -13.96 1.69
N LYS A 309 26.65 -14.24 0.43
CA LYS A 309 27.60 -14.49 -0.64
C LYS A 309 28.40 -13.26 -1.06
N HIS A 310 27.81 -12.07 -0.97
CA HIS A 310 28.50 -10.81 -1.26
C HIS A 310 29.52 -10.45 -0.19
N HIS A 311 29.26 -10.74 1.08
CA HIS A 311 30.18 -10.47 2.19
C HIS A 311 31.37 -11.48 2.26
N ARG A 312 31.31 -12.62 1.56
CA ARG A 312 32.38 -13.61 1.47
C ARG A 312 33.40 -13.31 0.34
N ARG A 313 33.16 -12.29 -0.48
CA ARG A 313 34.07 -11.82 -1.55
C ARG A 313 34.81 -10.55 -1.14
#